data_75f5ce2658ff22877f7ef603dc7d6a0f
#
_entry.id   75f5ce2658ff22877f7ef603dc7d6a0f
#
_cell.length_a   1.000
_cell.length_b   1.000
_cell.length_c   1.000
_cell.angle_alpha   90.00
_cell.angle_beta   90.00
_cell.angle_gamma   90.00
#
_symmetry.space_group_name_H-M   'P 1'
#
loop_
_entity.id
_entity.type
_entity.pdbx_description
1 polymer ?
#
loop_
_entity_poly.entity_id
_entity_poly.type
_entity_poly.pdbx_seq_one_letter_code
_entity_poly.pdbx_strand_id
1 'polypeptide(L)'
;MNKTINQKAWFFVIPVFVLVAFNAIIPLMTVVNYAFQETFGNNVFMWEGTRWFKQIMLSERFHASLGRQFLFTFIILFIQIPLGIAIALTMPKEGIGVPICLVLMSMPLLIPWNVVGAMWNIFALPDIGFLGHSLNALGFDYNFTQQIGDAWFTTILMDVWHWTCLLYTSPSPRDAHK
;
A
#
# COMPACT_ATOMS: atom_id res chain seq x y z
N MET A 1 2.29 35.43 19.41
CA MET A 1 0.92 34.90 19.26
C MET A 1 0.80 33.66 20.14
N ASN A 2 0.20 33.78 21.34
CA ASN A 2 -0.08 32.63 22.18
C ASN A 2 -1.23 31.85 21.53
N LYS A 3 -0.94 30.68 20.95
CA LYS A 3 -1.96 29.71 20.57
C LYS A 3 -2.62 29.21 21.87
N THR A 4 -3.80 29.69 22.17
CA THR A 4 -4.64 29.11 23.24
C THR A 4 -4.95 27.69 22.82
N ILE A 5 -4.29 26.73 23.46
CA ILE A 5 -4.57 25.30 23.28
C ILE A 5 -6.00 25.10 23.75
N ASN A 6 -6.89 24.77 22.85
CA ASN A 6 -8.30 24.58 23.15
C ASN A 6 -8.46 23.26 23.94
N GLN A 7 -8.39 23.33 25.28
CA GLN A 7 -8.50 22.16 26.17
C GLN A 7 -9.76 21.35 25.95
N LYS A 8 -10.84 21.96 25.47
CA LYS A 8 -12.08 21.24 25.13
C LYS A 8 -11.92 20.29 23.92
N ALA A 9 -11.01 20.58 23.01
CA ALA A 9 -10.75 19.71 21.88
C ALA A 9 -10.12 18.36 22.32
N TRP A 10 -9.32 18.36 23.38
CA TRP A 10 -8.73 17.14 23.94
C TRP A 10 -9.77 16.14 24.42
N PHE A 11 -10.90 16.62 24.94
CA PHE A 11 -11.98 15.74 25.39
C PHE A 11 -12.57 14.90 24.26
N PHE A 12 -12.59 15.40 23.02
CA PHE A 12 -13.05 14.65 21.86
C PHE A 12 -11.94 13.77 21.25
N VAL A 13 -10.68 14.16 21.40
CA VAL A 13 -9.53 13.41 20.85
C VAL A 13 -9.19 12.22 21.73
N ILE A 14 -9.27 12.33 23.04
CA ILE A 14 -8.89 11.27 23.99
C ILE A 14 -9.63 9.95 23.75
N PRO A 15 -10.98 9.88 23.58
CA PRO A 15 -11.66 8.61 23.33
C PRO A 15 -11.18 7.93 22.06
N VAL A 16 -10.98 8.70 20.98
CA VAL A 16 -10.49 8.18 19.71
C VAL A 16 -9.04 7.68 19.86
N PHE A 17 -8.21 8.45 20.55
CA PHE A 17 -6.83 8.06 20.82
C PHE A 17 -6.74 6.77 21.63
N VAL A 18 -7.57 6.62 22.66
CA VAL A 18 -7.64 5.39 23.48
C VAL A 18 -8.03 4.20 22.63
N LEU A 19 -9.08 4.33 21.79
CA LEU A 19 -9.51 3.26 20.91
C LEU A 19 -8.41 2.86 19.90
N VAL A 20 -7.76 3.84 19.27
CA VAL A 20 -6.66 3.60 18.32
C VAL A 20 -5.48 2.96 19.05
N ALA A 21 -5.12 3.44 20.24
CA ALA A 21 -4.04 2.88 21.03
C ALA A 21 -4.31 1.41 21.40
N PHE A 22 -5.51 1.06 21.82
CA PHE A 22 -5.90 -0.32 22.12
C PHE A 22 -5.75 -1.22 20.89
N ASN A 23 -6.27 -0.76 19.74
CA ASN A 23 -6.19 -1.51 18.47
C ASN A 23 -4.77 -1.64 17.91
N ALA A 24 -3.87 -0.74 18.29
CA ALA A 24 -2.47 -0.80 17.86
C ALA A 24 -1.58 -1.57 18.84
N ILE A 25 -1.72 -1.33 20.14
CA ILE A 25 -0.84 -1.88 21.19
C ILE A 25 -1.02 -3.39 21.32
N ILE A 26 -2.26 -3.91 21.33
CA ILE A 26 -2.51 -5.34 21.52
C ILE A 26 -1.88 -6.17 20.38
N PRO A 27 -2.13 -5.89 19.08
CA PRO A 27 -1.48 -6.63 18.01
C PRO A 27 0.04 -6.46 18.02
N LEU A 28 0.55 -5.27 18.35
CA LEU A 28 1.98 -5.03 18.41
C LEU A 28 2.65 -5.88 19.51
N MET A 29 2.07 -5.91 20.72
CA MET A 29 2.56 -6.77 21.80
C MET A 29 2.52 -8.25 21.41
N THR A 30 1.48 -8.67 20.71
CA THR A 30 1.33 -10.05 20.23
C THR A 30 2.44 -10.37 19.22
N VAL A 31 2.68 -9.51 18.25
CA VAL A 31 3.75 -9.70 17.25
C VAL A 31 5.12 -9.75 17.91
N VAL A 32 5.41 -8.83 18.85
CA VAL A 32 6.67 -8.83 19.61
C VAL A 32 6.83 -10.13 20.40
N ASN A 33 5.77 -10.60 21.06
CA ASN A 33 5.81 -11.84 21.84
C ASN A 33 6.11 -13.06 20.93
N TYR A 34 5.39 -13.19 19.79
CA TYR A 34 5.65 -14.27 18.83
C TYR A 34 7.04 -14.19 18.18
N ALA A 35 7.60 -13.00 18.02
CA ALA A 35 8.93 -12.83 17.43
C ALA A 35 10.06 -13.47 18.27
N PHE A 36 9.86 -13.64 19.58
CA PHE A 36 10.81 -14.26 20.51
C PHE A 36 10.49 -15.71 20.86
N GLN A 37 9.42 -16.28 20.30
CA GLN A 37 8.96 -17.62 20.60
C GLN A 37 9.03 -18.53 19.37
N GLU A 38 9.23 -19.82 19.61
CA GLU A 38 8.99 -20.87 18.63
C GLU A 38 7.61 -21.48 18.89
N THR A 39 6.79 -21.56 17.85
CA THR A 39 5.44 -22.13 17.90
C THR A 39 5.47 -23.58 17.42
N PHE A 40 5.29 -24.49 18.36
CA PHE A 40 4.99 -25.89 18.04
C PHE A 40 3.46 -26.01 18.00
N GLY A 41 2.88 -26.69 17.06
CA GLY A 41 1.42 -26.87 16.99
C GLY A 41 0.77 -27.11 18.37
N ASN A 42 -0.56 -27.00 18.48
CA ASN A 42 -1.33 -27.17 19.74
C ASN A 42 -1.07 -26.11 20.84
N ASN A 43 -0.80 -24.86 20.48
CA ASN A 43 -0.57 -23.78 21.44
C ASN A 43 0.62 -24.00 22.41
N VAL A 44 1.60 -24.79 22.00
CA VAL A 44 2.85 -24.93 22.74
C VAL A 44 3.84 -23.92 22.22
N PHE A 45 4.31 -23.05 23.12
CA PHE A 45 5.29 -22.01 22.83
C PHE A 45 6.55 -22.24 23.66
N MET A 46 7.71 -22.14 23.01
CA MET A 46 9.01 -22.13 23.69
C MET A 46 9.70 -20.79 23.45
N TRP A 47 10.33 -20.27 24.49
CA TRP A 47 11.08 -19.02 24.39
C TRP A 47 12.46 -19.31 23.75
N GLU A 48 12.66 -18.79 22.53
CA GLU A 48 13.90 -18.95 21.76
C GLU A 48 14.77 -17.67 21.73
N GLY A 49 14.32 -16.62 22.38
CA GLY A 49 15.07 -15.36 22.44
C GLY A 49 15.29 -14.75 21.05
N THR A 50 16.52 -14.35 20.74
CA THR A 50 16.88 -13.66 19.49
C THR A 50 17.37 -14.59 18.38
N ARG A 51 17.23 -15.91 18.53
CA ARG A 51 17.74 -16.91 17.56
C ARG A 51 17.19 -16.67 16.16
N TRP A 52 15.88 -16.44 16.04
CA TRP A 52 15.22 -16.20 14.76
C TRP A 52 15.69 -14.93 14.06
N PHE A 53 15.94 -13.86 14.82
CA PHE A 53 16.47 -12.61 14.27
C PHE A 53 17.87 -12.83 13.67
N LYS A 54 18.73 -13.55 14.37
CA LYS A 54 20.07 -13.87 13.88
C LYS A 54 20.02 -14.73 12.62
N GLN A 55 19.15 -15.74 12.60
CA GLN A 55 18.99 -16.64 11.45
C GLN A 55 18.45 -15.90 10.22
N ILE A 56 17.45 -15.01 10.38
CA ILE A 56 16.90 -14.19 9.30
C ILE A 56 17.96 -13.25 8.76
N MET A 57 18.68 -12.54 9.63
CA MET A 57 19.71 -11.58 9.24
C MET A 57 20.88 -12.22 8.48
N LEU A 58 21.15 -13.50 8.70
CA LEU A 58 22.19 -14.26 7.99
C LEU A 58 21.67 -14.98 6.74
N SER A 59 20.36 -14.97 6.50
CA SER A 59 19.78 -15.71 5.38
C SER A 59 19.92 -14.95 4.06
N GLU A 60 20.44 -15.61 3.03
CA GLU A 60 20.53 -15.07 1.67
C GLU A 60 19.15 -14.68 1.12
N ARG A 61 18.12 -15.46 1.47
CA ARG A 61 16.73 -15.18 1.06
C ARG A 61 16.24 -13.84 1.58
N PHE A 62 16.59 -13.47 2.81
CA PHE A 62 16.23 -12.18 3.39
C PHE A 62 16.90 -11.03 2.62
N HIS A 63 18.20 -11.12 2.37
CA HIS A 63 18.94 -10.08 1.65
C HIS A 63 18.43 -9.92 0.20
N ALA A 64 18.17 -11.03 -0.49
CA ALA A 64 17.60 -11.00 -1.83
C ALA A 64 16.19 -10.39 -1.84
N SER A 65 15.37 -10.68 -0.83
CA SER A 65 14.03 -10.10 -0.70
C SER A 65 14.07 -8.61 -0.37
N LEU A 66 15.00 -8.21 0.49
CA LEU A 66 15.23 -6.81 0.85
C LEU A 66 15.68 -6.00 -0.38
N GLY A 67 16.62 -6.54 -1.16
CA GLY A 67 17.05 -5.92 -2.42
C GLY A 67 15.91 -5.74 -3.42
N ARG A 68 15.07 -6.77 -3.59
CA ARG A 68 13.87 -6.68 -4.44
C ARG A 68 12.88 -5.64 -3.93
N GLN A 69 12.70 -5.53 -2.62
CA GLN A 69 11.81 -4.54 -2.02
C GLN A 69 12.29 -3.11 -2.25
N PHE A 70 13.59 -2.84 -2.09
CA PHE A 70 14.15 -1.52 -2.40
C PHE A 70 14.00 -1.18 -3.88
N LEU A 71 14.30 -2.13 -4.77
CA LEU A 71 14.14 -1.95 -6.21
C LEU A 71 12.68 -1.65 -6.57
N PHE A 72 11.74 -2.42 -6.03
CA PHE A 72 10.30 -2.22 -6.23
C PHE A 72 9.87 -0.83 -5.77
N THR A 73 10.23 -0.44 -4.55
CA THR A 73 9.90 0.87 -3.99
C THR A 73 10.45 2.00 -4.86
N PHE A 74 11.69 1.88 -5.32
CA PHE A 74 12.30 2.88 -6.19
C PHE A 74 11.55 3.02 -7.52
N ILE A 75 11.22 1.90 -8.17
CA ILE A 75 10.46 1.89 -9.43
C ILE A 75 9.08 2.53 -9.24
N ILE A 76 8.37 2.14 -8.18
CA ILE A 76 7.05 2.70 -7.86
C ILE A 76 7.12 4.22 -7.66
N LEU A 77 8.03 4.70 -6.84
CA LEU A 77 8.17 6.14 -6.60
C LEU A 77 8.55 6.90 -7.87
N PHE A 78 9.44 6.32 -8.68
CA PHE A 78 9.85 6.91 -9.95
C PHE A 78 8.70 7.06 -10.96
N ILE A 79 7.72 6.17 -10.92
CA ILE A 79 6.52 6.22 -11.76
C ILE A 79 5.44 7.10 -11.12
N GLN A 80 5.13 6.88 -9.86
CA GLN A 80 4.00 7.53 -9.18
C GLN A 80 4.19 9.03 -8.99
N ILE A 81 5.40 9.49 -8.67
CA ILE A 81 5.64 10.91 -8.42
C ILE A 81 5.40 11.75 -9.68
N PRO A 82 6.00 11.45 -10.85
CA PRO A 82 5.70 12.18 -12.08
C PRO A 82 4.25 12.06 -12.51
N LEU A 83 3.66 10.88 -12.37
CA LEU A 83 2.26 10.64 -12.72
C LEU A 83 1.31 11.44 -11.83
N GLY A 84 1.54 11.47 -10.51
CA GLY A 84 0.78 12.29 -9.57
C GLY A 84 0.87 13.79 -9.87
N ILE A 85 2.08 14.27 -10.21
CA ILE A 85 2.28 15.67 -10.63
C ILE A 85 1.53 15.95 -11.94
N ALA A 86 1.63 15.07 -12.92
CA ALA A 86 0.93 15.23 -14.20
C ALA A 86 -0.58 15.30 -14.02
N ILE A 87 -1.15 14.41 -13.21
CA ILE A 87 -2.57 14.41 -12.86
C ILE A 87 -2.94 15.72 -12.16
N ALA A 88 -2.16 16.18 -11.17
CA ALA A 88 -2.42 17.41 -10.44
C ALA A 88 -2.41 18.65 -11.35
N LEU A 89 -1.55 18.67 -12.37
CA LEU A 89 -1.48 19.77 -13.34
C LEU A 89 -2.63 19.77 -14.35
N THR A 90 -3.17 18.60 -14.69
CA THR A 90 -4.25 18.45 -15.67
C THR A 90 -5.65 18.52 -15.05
N MET A 91 -5.75 18.47 -13.72
CA MET A 91 -7.04 18.52 -13.02
C MET A 91 -7.75 19.85 -13.22
N PRO A 92 -9.06 19.83 -13.47
CA PRO A 92 -9.86 21.04 -13.50
C PRO A 92 -9.86 21.73 -12.13
N LYS A 93 -9.71 23.05 -12.13
CA LYS A 93 -9.62 23.87 -10.89
C LYS A 93 -10.98 24.36 -10.42
N GLU A 94 -11.97 24.39 -11.31
CA GLU A 94 -13.31 24.93 -11.05
C GLU A 94 -14.37 24.13 -11.78
N GLY A 95 -15.62 24.26 -11.32
CA GLY A 95 -16.78 23.65 -11.94
C GLY A 95 -17.07 22.20 -11.53
N ILE A 96 -18.04 21.59 -12.21
CA ILE A 96 -18.53 20.23 -11.94
C ILE A 96 -17.47 19.15 -12.24
N GLY A 97 -16.47 19.46 -13.05
CA GLY A 97 -15.37 18.54 -13.34
C GLY A 97 -14.56 18.15 -12.11
N VAL A 98 -14.39 19.07 -11.15
CA VAL A 98 -13.60 18.82 -9.93
C VAL A 98 -14.17 17.66 -9.10
N PRO A 99 -15.45 17.69 -8.64
CA PRO A 99 -15.98 16.58 -7.84
C PRO A 99 -16.06 15.27 -8.63
N ILE A 100 -16.32 15.30 -9.92
CA ILE A 100 -16.32 14.08 -10.74
C ILE A 100 -14.95 13.44 -10.77
N CYS A 101 -13.90 14.20 -11.04
CA CYS A 101 -12.54 13.70 -11.04
C CYS A 101 -12.12 13.18 -9.65
N LEU A 102 -12.46 13.89 -8.57
CA LEU A 102 -12.16 13.45 -7.21
C LEU A 102 -12.85 12.12 -6.88
N VAL A 103 -14.12 11.94 -7.24
CA VAL A 103 -14.85 10.68 -7.02
C VAL A 103 -14.22 9.55 -7.82
N LEU A 104 -13.92 9.75 -9.11
CA LEU A 104 -13.29 8.73 -9.94
C LEU A 104 -11.90 8.33 -9.41
N MET A 105 -11.13 9.30 -8.94
CA MET A 105 -9.80 9.05 -8.38
C MET A 105 -9.86 8.40 -7.01
N SER A 106 -10.89 8.64 -6.21
CA SER A 106 -11.01 8.00 -4.88
C SER A 106 -11.53 6.56 -4.95
N MET A 107 -12.13 6.13 -6.07
CA MET A 107 -12.65 4.76 -6.21
C MET A 107 -11.64 3.65 -5.88
N PRO A 108 -10.41 3.67 -6.40
CA PRO A 108 -9.43 2.63 -6.07
C PRO A 108 -9.12 2.55 -4.57
N LEU A 109 -9.09 3.69 -3.86
CA LEU A 109 -8.79 3.75 -2.43
C LEU A 109 -9.89 3.19 -1.53
N LEU A 110 -11.14 3.13 -2.02
CA LEU A 110 -12.27 2.57 -1.30
C LEU A 110 -12.24 1.03 -1.30
N ILE A 111 -11.47 0.42 -2.20
CA ILE A 111 -11.36 -1.03 -2.30
C ILE A 111 -10.31 -1.53 -1.29
N PRO A 112 -10.68 -2.44 -0.37
CA PRO A 112 -9.71 -3.01 0.57
C PRO A 112 -8.56 -3.70 -0.16
N TRP A 113 -7.34 -3.52 0.32
CA TRP A 113 -6.11 -4.01 -0.33
C TRP A 113 -6.11 -5.52 -0.64
N ASN A 114 -6.66 -6.32 0.25
CA ASN A 114 -6.81 -7.77 0.05
C ASN A 114 -7.73 -8.11 -1.14
N VAL A 115 -8.74 -7.28 -1.40
CA VAL A 115 -9.66 -7.44 -2.54
C VAL A 115 -8.99 -6.98 -3.83
N VAL A 116 -8.18 -5.92 -3.79
CA VAL A 116 -7.41 -5.43 -4.94
C VAL A 116 -6.56 -6.55 -5.53
N GLY A 117 -5.80 -7.27 -4.69
CA GLY A 117 -4.98 -8.40 -5.14
C GLY A 117 -5.78 -9.51 -5.82
N ALA A 118 -6.96 -9.85 -5.29
CA ALA A 118 -7.84 -10.86 -5.87
C ALA A 118 -8.42 -10.40 -7.22
N MET A 119 -8.85 -9.14 -7.32
CA MET A 119 -9.37 -8.55 -8.56
C MET A 119 -8.30 -8.54 -9.66
N TRP A 120 -7.10 -8.08 -9.34
CA TRP A 120 -6.01 -8.02 -10.30
C TRP A 120 -5.51 -9.40 -10.73
N ASN A 121 -5.58 -10.39 -9.85
CA ASN A 121 -5.29 -11.78 -10.23
C ASN A 121 -6.19 -12.26 -11.36
N ILE A 122 -7.51 -11.99 -11.28
CA ILE A 122 -8.46 -12.36 -12.33
C ILE A 122 -8.27 -11.46 -13.57
N PHE A 123 -8.12 -10.16 -13.37
CA PHE A 123 -8.00 -9.16 -14.44
C PHE A 123 -6.77 -9.37 -15.31
N ALA A 124 -5.68 -9.88 -14.74
CA ALA A 124 -4.42 -10.11 -15.42
C ALA A 124 -4.26 -11.53 -16.02
N LEU A 125 -5.23 -12.44 -15.84
CA LEU A 125 -5.15 -13.78 -16.41
C LEU A 125 -4.96 -13.72 -17.94
N PRO A 126 -4.04 -14.53 -18.51
CA PRO A 126 -3.73 -14.47 -19.94
C PRO A 126 -4.91 -14.85 -20.84
N ASP A 127 -5.76 -15.79 -20.39
CA ASP A 127 -6.83 -16.36 -21.22
C ASP A 127 -8.16 -15.63 -21.08
N ILE A 128 -8.54 -15.25 -19.85
CA ILE A 128 -9.86 -14.70 -19.54
C ILE A 128 -9.83 -13.29 -18.93
N GLY A 129 -8.65 -12.84 -18.46
CA GLY A 129 -8.48 -11.53 -17.88
C GLY A 129 -8.44 -10.44 -18.96
N PHE A 130 -9.10 -9.30 -18.69
CA PHE A 130 -9.12 -8.21 -19.64
C PHE A 130 -7.73 -7.71 -20.01
N LEU A 131 -6.83 -7.54 -19.04
CA LEU A 131 -5.46 -7.09 -19.27
C LEU A 131 -4.66 -8.16 -20.05
N GLY A 132 -4.64 -9.40 -19.54
CA GLY A 132 -3.86 -10.47 -20.13
C GLY A 132 -4.32 -10.80 -21.55
N HIS A 133 -5.62 -10.97 -21.74
CA HIS A 133 -6.19 -11.24 -23.07
C HIS A 133 -5.90 -10.09 -24.06
N SER A 134 -6.04 -8.83 -23.63
CA SER A 134 -5.76 -7.67 -24.50
C SER A 134 -4.29 -7.58 -24.92
N LEU A 135 -3.36 -7.82 -23.99
CA LEU A 135 -1.93 -7.82 -24.30
C LEU A 135 -1.57 -8.94 -25.26
N ASN A 136 -2.11 -10.15 -25.08
CA ASN A 136 -1.88 -11.28 -25.95
C ASN A 136 -2.51 -11.06 -27.35
N ALA A 137 -3.68 -10.42 -27.44
CA ALA A 137 -4.30 -10.03 -28.71
C ALA A 137 -3.46 -8.99 -29.48
N LEU A 138 -2.69 -8.17 -28.78
CA LEU A 138 -1.76 -7.21 -29.39
C LEU A 138 -0.42 -7.86 -29.83
N GLY A 139 -0.26 -9.16 -29.57
CA GLY A 139 0.93 -9.92 -29.98
C GLY A 139 2.02 -10.00 -28.92
N PHE A 140 1.75 -9.61 -27.68
CA PHE A 140 2.66 -9.86 -26.56
C PHE A 140 2.42 -11.28 -26.02
N ASP A 141 3.49 -11.97 -25.61
CA ASP A 141 3.40 -13.27 -24.94
C ASP A 141 3.35 -13.03 -23.42
N TYR A 142 2.23 -12.44 -22.96
CA TYR A 142 2.07 -12.07 -21.58
C TYR A 142 1.48 -13.20 -20.74
N ASN A 143 2.21 -13.58 -19.66
CA ASN A 143 1.75 -14.55 -18.68
C ASN A 143 2.38 -14.27 -17.29
N PHE A 144 1.71 -13.50 -16.46
CA PHE A 144 2.21 -13.12 -15.14
C PHE A 144 2.34 -14.30 -14.17
N THR A 145 1.68 -15.44 -14.44
CA THR A 145 1.78 -16.63 -13.59
C THR A 145 3.05 -17.45 -13.85
N GLN A 146 3.63 -17.33 -15.05
CA GLN A 146 4.78 -18.11 -15.48
C GLN A 146 6.03 -17.24 -15.70
N GLN A 147 5.86 -15.98 -16.07
CA GLN A 147 6.96 -15.07 -16.38
C GLN A 147 7.18 -14.05 -15.25
N ILE A 148 8.40 -14.00 -14.72
CA ILE A 148 8.76 -13.10 -13.63
C ILE A 148 8.63 -11.63 -14.06
N GLY A 149 8.99 -11.30 -15.29
CA GLY A 149 8.88 -9.94 -15.84
C GLY A 149 7.43 -9.45 -15.84
N ASP A 150 6.51 -10.28 -16.31
CA ASP A 150 5.09 -9.97 -16.39
C ASP A 150 4.45 -9.86 -14.99
N ALA A 151 4.90 -10.70 -14.05
CA ALA A 151 4.49 -10.61 -12.65
C ALA A 151 4.91 -9.27 -12.02
N TRP A 152 6.13 -8.81 -12.29
CA TRP A 152 6.60 -7.49 -11.86
C TRP A 152 5.79 -6.37 -12.50
N PHE A 153 5.60 -6.41 -13.81
CA PHE A 153 4.79 -5.44 -14.54
C PHE A 153 3.38 -5.33 -13.96
N THR A 154 2.71 -6.47 -13.77
CA THR A 154 1.35 -6.52 -13.21
C THR A 154 1.29 -5.95 -11.80
N THR A 155 2.25 -6.31 -10.95
CA THR A 155 2.28 -5.82 -9.56
C THR A 155 2.56 -4.32 -9.49
N ILE A 156 3.47 -3.80 -10.32
CA ILE A 156 3.74 -2.37 -10.43
C ILE A 156 2.50 -1.62 -10.92
N LEU A 157 1.85 -2.14 -11.97
CA LEU A 157 0.65 -1.50 -12.53
C LEU A 157 -0.51 -1.46 -11.52
N MET A 158 -0.71 -2.55 -10.77
CA MET A 158 -1.68 -2.65 -9.69
C MET A 158 -1.42 -1.61 -8.59
N ASP A 159 -0.18 -1.51 -8.13
CA ASP A 159 0.21 -0.60 -7.06
C ASP A 159 0.10 0.86 -7.50
N VAL A 160 0.61 1.17 -8.70
CA VAL A 160 0.49 2.52 -9.29
C VAL A 160 -0.98 2.92 -9.43
N TRP A 161 -1.84 2.04 -9.97
CA TRP A 161 -3.26 2.31 -10.11
C TRP A 161 -3.94 2.58 -8.75
N HIS A 162 -3.61 1.80 -7.72
CA HIS A 162 -4.25 1.91 -6.41
C HIS A 162 -3.81 3.17 -5.64
N TRP A 163 -2.52 3.51 -5.67
CA TRP A 163 -1.95 4.55 -4.81
C TRP A 163 -1.75 5.91 -5.49
N THR A 164 -1.79 5.99 -6.82
CA THR A 164 -1.59 7.28 -7.52
C THR A 164 -2.62 8.33 -7.10
N CYS A 165 -3.83 7.92 -6.79
CA CYS A 165 -4.89 8.83 -6.35
C CYS A 165 -4.58 9.47 -4.98
N LEU A 166 -3.87 8.79 -4.09
CA LEU A 166 -3.49 9.31 -2.78
C LEU A 166 -2.52 10.50 -2.89
N LEU A 167 -1.62 10.47 -3.85
CA LEU A 167 -0.64 11.56 -4.06
C LEU A 167 -1.31 12.87 -4.45
N TYR A 168 -2.44 12.81 -5.15
CA TYR A 168 -3.21 13.99 -5.49
C TYR A 168 -4.00 14.57 -4.29
N THR A 169 -4.55 13.71 -3.43
CA THR A 169 -5.37 14.13 -2.28
C THR A 169 -4.58 14.70 -1.11
N SER A 170 -3.24 14.65 -1.18
CA SER A 170 -2.40 15.28 -0.16
C SER A 170 -2.59 16.79 -0.17
N PRO A 171 -3.04 17.41 0.96
CA PRO A 171 -3.24 18.86 1.01
C PRO A 171 -1.94 19.58 0.68
N SER A 172 -1.98 20.43 -0.36
CA SER A 172 -0.87 21.29 -0.68
C SER A 172 -0.63 22.28 0.46
N PRO A 173 0.63 22.61 0.81
CA PRO A 173 0.91 23.68 1.78
C PRO A 173 0.25 25.01 1.46
N ARG A 174 -0.15 25.23 0.19
CA ARG A 174 -0.89 26.43 -0.25
C ARG A 174 -2.35 26.45 0.20
N ASP A 175 -2.95 25.30 0.49
CA ASP A 175 -4.36 25.22 0.91
C ASP A 175 -4.52 25.52 2.40
N ALA A 176 -3.45 25.46 3.18
CA ALA A 176 -3.42 25.82 4.59
C ALA A 176 -3.45 27.36 4.83
N HIS A 177 -3.35 28.18 3.79
CA HIS A 177 -3.30 29.66 3.87
C HIS A 177 -4.53 30.34 3.25
N LYS A 178 -5.57 29.62 2.90
CA LYS A 178 -6.89 30.14 2.56
C LYS A 178 -7.85 29.79 3.71
#